data_f426e3c665b3f4ea7df6c036bcdeda7c
#
_entry.id   f426e3c665b3f4ea7df6c036bcdeda7c
#
_cell.length_a   1.000
_cell.length_b   1.000
_cell.length_c   1.000
_cell.angle_alpha   90.00
_cell.angle_beta   90.00
_cell.angle_gamma   90.00
#
_symmetry.space_group_name_H-M   'P 1'
#
loop_
_entity.id
_entity.type
_entity.pdbx_description
1 polymer ?
#
loop_
_entity_poly.entity_id
_entity_poly.type
_entity_poly.pdbx_seq_one_letter_code
_entity_poly.pdbx_strand_id
1 'polypeptide(L)'
;MNIQYENLSKGEAFLINWQYRVLKGEAMELADAIAKSDTRNREVFDYFFPEYSQAITNFQSKSGYWPAVEVKAGLLDPDWEEKYNQRQLKLQEAV
;
A
#
# COMPACT_ATOMS: atom_id res chain seq x y z
N MET A 1 -5.17 13.51 9.52
CA MET A 1 -5.57 12.31 8.78
C MET A 1 -5.79 11.17 9.78
N ASN A 2 -6.92 10.51 9.72
CA ASN A 2 -7.30 9.50 10.70
C ASN A 2 -7.20 8.09 10.07
N ILE A 3 -6.13 7.39 10.37
CA ILE A 3 -5.86 6.05 9.83
C ILE A 3 -6.46 5.02 10.80
N GLN A 4 -7.30 4.14 10.27
CA GLN A 4 -7.95 3.09 11.06
C GLN A 4 -7.04 1.86 11.15
N TYR A 5 -6.01 1.95 12.00
CA TYR A 5 -5.00 0.89 12.16
C TYR A 5 -5.59 -0.43 12.66
N GLU A 6 -6.70 -0.37 13.40
CA GLU A 6 -7.37 -1.56 13.94
C GLU A 6 -7.86 -2.52 12.85
N ASN A 7 -8.02 -2.02 11.63
CA ASN A 7 -8.47 -2.83 10.49
C ASN A 7 -7.31 -3.40 9.67
N LEU A 8 -6.07 -3.08 10.04
CA LEU A 8 -4.89 -3.41 9.25
C LEU A 8 -4.07 -4.51 9.90
N SER A 9 -3.49 -5.39 9.07
CA SER A 9 -2.44 -6.29 9.52
C SER A 9 -1.17 -5.47 9.78
N LYS A 10 -0.20 -6.09 10.44
CA LYS A 10 1.09 -5.47 10.73
C LYS A 10 1.80 -5.01 9.45
N GLY A 11 1.78 -5.85 8.42
CA GLY A 11 2.38 -5.50 7.13
C GLY A 11 1.63 -4.38 6.41
N GLU A 12 0.30 -4.42 6.45
CA GLU A 12 -0.53 -3.36 5.85
C GLU A 12 -0.31 -2.02 6.56
N ALA A 13 -0.23 -2.01 7.89
CA ALA A 13 0.06 -0.80 8.65
C ALA A 13 1.44 -0.23 8.30
N PHE A 14 2.44 -1.10 8.17
CA PHE A 14 3.78 -0.69 7.76
C PHE A 14 3.77 -0.06 6.36
N LEU A 15 3.04 -0.67 5.44
CA LEU A 15 2.90 -0.17 4.07
C LEU A 15 2.22 1.21 4.03
N ILE A 16 1.11 1.38 4.76
CA ILE A 16 0.41 2.66 4.88
C ILE A 16 1.35 3.73 5.42
N ASN A 17 2.06 3.42 6.51
CA ASN A 17 2.97 4.36 7.16
C ASN A 17 4.13 4.75 6.24
N TRP A 18 4.58 3.84 5.39
CA TRP A 18 5.61 4.13 4.41
C TRP A 18 5.10 5.07 3.32
N GLN A 19 3.96 4.75 2.72
CA GLN A 19 3.41 5.50 1.59
C GLN A 19 2.91 6.88 2.00
N TYR A 20 2.39 7.01 3.22
CA TYR A 20 1.92 8.30 3.74
C TYR A 20 3.00 9.06 4.52
N ARG A 21 4.24 8.59 4.46
CA ARG A 21 5.42 9.25 5.03
C ARG A 21 5.37 9.43 6.55
N VAL A 22 4.74 8.47 7.22
CA VAL A 22 4.69 8.41 8.68
C VAL A 22 5.96 7.76 9.25
N LEU A 23 6.53 6.79 8.52
CA LEU A 23 7.78 6.15 8.93
C LEU A 23 8.94 7.14 8.90
N LYS A 24 9.84 6.99 9.88
CA LYS A 24 11.04 7.82 10.01
C LYS A 24 12.24 6.96 10.35
N GLY A 25 13.44 7.48 10.03
CA GLY A 25 14.69 6.84 10.41
C GLY A 25 14.85 5.44 9.82
N GLU A 26 15.24 4.50 10.70
CA GLU A 26 15.54 3.13 10.29
C GLU A 26 14.34 2.40 9.67
N ALA A 27 13.14 2.68 10.13
CA ALA A 27 11.93 2.06 9.59
C ALA A 27 11.71 2.48 8.13
N MET A 28 11.92 3.76 7.82
CA MET A 28 11.84 4.25 6.45
C MET A 28 12.92 3.61 5.57
N GLU A 29 14.15 3.53 6.08
CA GLU A 29 15.26 2.90 5.38
C GLU A 29 14.98 1.43 5.08
N LEU A 30 14.39 0.72 6.03
CA LEU A 30 14.00 -0.69 5.86
C LEU A 30 12.98 -0.84 4.74
N ALA A 31 11.94 -0.03 4.73
CA ALA A 31 10.91 -0.08 3.71
C ALA A 31 11.50 0.20 2.31
N ASP A 32 12.34 1.23 2.20
CA ASP A 32 13.00 1.58 0.95
C ASP A 32 13.93 0.44 0.48
N ALA A 33 14.66 -0.17 1.39
CA ALA A 33 15.56 -1.28 1.06
C ALA A 33 14.79 -2.50 0.54
N ILE A 34 13.68 -2.84 1.17
CA ILE A 34 12.81 -3.93 0.71
C ILE A 34 12.30 -3.61 -0.70
N ALA A 35 11.79 -2.40 -0.90
CA ALA A 35 11.21 -2.00 -2.18
C ALA A 35 12.20 -2.05 -3.34
N LYS A 36 13.48 -1.76 -3.07
CA LYS A 36 14.53 -1.73 -4.08
C LYS A 36 15.23 -3.08 -4.25
N SER A 37 14.96 -4.06 -3.40
CA SER A 37 15.67 -5.33 -3.40
C SER A 37 15.38 -6.15 -4.66
N ASP A 38 16.40 -6.87 -5.16
CA ASP A 38 16.23 -7.87 -6.19
C ASP A 38 15.64 -9.16 -5.58
N THR A 39 15.40 -10.17 -6.42
CA THR A 39 14.79 -11.44 -5.99
C THR A 39 15.57 -12.10 -4.86
N ARG A 40 16.90 -12.15 -4.95
CA ARG A 40 17.74 -12.79 -3.95
C ARG A 40 17.69 -12.06 -2.61
N ASN A 41 17.83 -10.74 -2.63
CA ASN A 41 17.78 -9.94 -1.41
C ASN A 41 16.37 -9.92 -0.82
N ARG A 42 15.33 -10.00 -1.67
CA ARG A 42 13.95 -10.11 -1.21
C ARG A 42 13.74 -11.38 -0.38
N GLU A 43 14.37 -12.49 -0.74
CA GLU A 43 14.29 -13.72 0.04
C GLU A 43 14.84 -13.55 1.45
N VAL A 44 15.91 -12.76 1.60
CA VAL A 44 16.46 -12.43 2.92
C VAL A 44 15.46 -11.62 3.74
N PHE A 45 14.86 -10.61 3.13
CA PHE A 45 13.82 -9.81 3.80
C PHE A 45 12.59 -10.64 4.14
N ASP A 46 12.18 -11.57 3.27
CA ASP A 46 11.07 -12.49 3.54
C ASP A 46 11.34 -13.34 4.77
N TYR A 47 12.59 -13.71 5.00
CA TYR A 47 12.97 -14.49 6.17
C TYR A 47 12.91 -13.67 7.46
N PHE A 48 13.51 -12.46 7.45
CA PHE A 48 13.63 -11.65 8.66
C PHE A 48 12.42 -10.76 8.93
N PHE A 49 11.72 -10.32 7.90
CA PHE A 49 10.58 -9.40 7.99
C PHE A 49 9.45 -9.86 7.08
N PRO A 50 8.89 -11.09 7.32
CA PRO A 50 7.95 -11.69 6.37
C PRO A 50 6.71 -10.83 6.10
N GLU A 51 6.14 -10.23 7.13
CA GLU A 51 4.93 -9.43 6.98
C GLU A 51 5.18 -8.15 6.21
N TYR A 52 6.28 -7.46 6.50
CA TYR A 52 6.65 -6.21 5.82
C TYR A 52 7.03 -6.47 4.37
N SER A 53 7.84 -7.49 4.15
CA SER A 53 8.29 -7.87 2.82
C SER A 53 7.11 -8.30 1.94
N GLN A 54 6.19 -9.10 2.49
CA GLN A 54 5.01 -9.55 1.76
C GLN A 54 4.10 -8.38 1.37
N ALA A 55 3.89 -7.43 2.29
CA ALA A 55 3.06 -6.27 2.00
C ALA A 55 3.65 -5.41 0.88
N ILE A 56 4.96 -5.17 0.91
CA ILE A 56 5.64 -4.40 -0.14
C ILE A 56 5.61 -5.14 -1.47
N THR A 57 5.84 -6.46 -1.45
CA THR A 57 5.76 -7.29 -2.67
C THR A 57 4.37 -7.22 -3.29
N ASN A 58 3.33 -7.35 -2.46
CA ASN A 58 1.95 -7.26 -2.94
C ASN A 58 1.65 -5.87 -3.51
N PHE A 59 2.12 -4.82 -2.86
CA PHE A 59 1.96 -3.45 -3.34
C PHE A 59 2.58 -3.27 -4.73
N GLN A 60 3.76 -3.86 -4.95
CA GLN A 60 4.50 -3.74 -6.21
C GLN A 60 3.94 -4.61 -7.34
N SER A 61 3.30 -5.73 -7.01
CA SER A 61 2.97 -6.75 -8.00
C SER A 61 1.50 -7.13 -8.14
N LYS A 62 0.65 -6.83 -7.15
CA LYS A 62 -0.76 -7.22 -7.19
C LYS A 62 -1.64 -6.03 -7.52
N SER A 63 -2.28 -6.08 -8.69
CA SER A 63 -3.27 -5.09 -9.11
C SER A 63 -4.43 -5.05 -8.09
N GLY A 64 -4.82 -3.85 -7.69
CA GLY A 64 -5.93 -3.66 -6.75
C GLY A 64 -5.57 -3.86 -5.28
N TYR A 65 -4.36 -4.31 -4.96
CA TYR A 65 -3.94 -4.50 -3.57
C TYR A 65 -3.90 -3.18 -2.79
N TRP A 66 -3.25 -2.17 -3.38
CA TRP A 66 -3.07 -0.88 -2.71
C TRP A 66 -4.40 -0.18 -2.39
N PRO A 67 -5.33 -0.02 -3.36
CA PRO A 67 -6.64 0.56 -3.03
C PRO A 67 -7.40 -0.23 -1.98
N ALA A 68 -7.31 -1.56 -1.98
CA ALA A 68 -7.97 -2.39 -0.97
C ALA A 68 -7.42 -2.11 0.45
N VAL A 69 -6.11 -1.93 0.58
CA VAL A 69 -5.49 -1.55 1.86
C VAL A 69 -5.93 -0.16 2.28
N GLU A 70 -5.98 0.79 1.35
CA GLU A 70 -6.45 2.15 1.64
C GLU A 70 -7.91 2.17 2.12
N VAL A 71 -8.76 1.33 1.53
CA VAL A 71 -10.17 1.19 1.98
C VAL A 71 -10.21 0.67 3.42
N LYS A 72 -9.44 -0.36 3.75
CA LYS A 72 -9.36 -0.89 5.11
C LYS A 72 -8.90 0.17 6.12
N ALA A 73 -7.97 1.02 5.70
CA ALA A 73 -7.42 2.07 6.54
C ALA A 73 -8.36 3.28 6.71
N GLY A 74 -9.49 3.29 6.00
CA GLY A 74 -10.42 4.41 6.03
C GLY A 74 -9.95 5.62 5.23
N LEU A 75 -8.98 5.43 4.34
CA LEU A 75 -8.38 6.51 3.54
C LEU A 75 -8.98 6.61 2.14
N LEU A 76 -9.79 5.64 1.76
CA LEU A 76 -10.42 5.56 0.44
C LEU A 76 -11.84 5.01 0.59
N ASP A 77 -12.81 5.58 -0.13
CA ASP A 77 -14.19 5.09 -0.10
C ASP A 77 -14.29 3.68 -0.67
N PRO A 78 -15.10 2.79 -0.06
CA PRO A 78 -15.30 1.44 -0.59
C PRO A 78 -15.84 1.42 -2.03
N ASP A 79 -16.57 2.45 -2.43
CA ASP A 79 -17.15 2.61 -3.78
C ASP A 79 -16.30 3.51 -4.71
N TRP A 80 -15.01 3.67 -4.41
CA TRP A 80 -14.11 4.54 -5.16
C TRP A 80 -14.05 4.21 -6.65
N GLU A 81 -14.10 2.93 -6.98
CA GLU A 81 -13.99 2.46 -8.37
C GLU A 81 -15.20 2.91 -9.19
N GLU A 82 -16.40 2.77 -8.63
CA GLU A 82 -17.63 3.24 -9.27
C GLU A 82 -17.59 4.76 -9.48
N LYS A 83 -17.18 5.50 -8.44
CA LYS A 83 -17.04 6.96 -8.52
C LYS A 83 -16.01 7.38 -9.57
N TYR A 84 -14.91 6.66 -9.65
CA TYR A 84 -13.87 6.90 -10.65
C TYR A 84 -14.43 6.69 -12.06
N ASN A 85 -15.13 5.58 -12.29
CA ASN A 85 -15.70 5.26 -13.60
C ASN A 85 -16.75 6.30 -14.02
N GLN A 86 -17.59 6.75 -13.09
CA GLN A 86 -18.58 7.80 -13.38
C GLN A 86 -17.91 9.11 -13.76
N ARG A 87 -16.82 9.47 -13.10
CA ARG A 87 -16.05 10.67 -13.41
C ARG A 87 -15.43 10.58 -14.81
N GLN A 88 -14.91 9.41 -15.18
CA GLN A 88 -14.33 9.19 -16.50
C GLN A 88 -15.40 9.32 -17.61
N LEU A 89 -16.60 8.79 -17.37
CA LEU A 89 -17.71 8.93 -18.31
C LEU A 89 -18.11 10.39 -18.52
N LYS A 90 -18.18 11.18 -17.43
CA LYS A 90 -18.49 12.61 -17.52
C LYS A 90 -17.42 13.37 -18.30
N LEU A 91 -16.16 13.04 -18.11
CA LEU A 91 -15.06 13.67 -18.87
C LEU A 91 -15.16 13.35 -20.37
N GLN A 92 -15.55 12.12 -20.72
CA GLN A 92 -15.77 11.73 -22.11
C GLN A 92 -16.95 12.47 -22.73
N GLU A 93 -18.03 12.67 -21.97
CA GLU A 93 -19.21 13.40 -22.43
C GLU A 93 -18.93 14.88 -22.66
N ALA A 94 -17.99 15.45 -21.90
CA ALA A 94 -17.63 16.86 -21.99
C ALA A 94 -16.78 17.20 -23.23
N VAL A 95 -16.29 16.19 -23.93
CA VAL A 95 -15.50 16.31 -25.14
C VAL A 95 -16.40 16.12 -26.38
#